data_85e0296181cbbe2d512e6f0c28ef52c4
#
_entry.id   85e0296181cbbe2d512e6f0c28ef52c4
#
_cell.length_a   1.000
_cell.length_b   1.000
_cell.length_c   1.000
_cell.angle_alpha   90.00
_cell.angle_beta   90.00
_cell.angle_gamma   90.00
#
_symmetry.space_group_name_H-M   'P 1'
#
loop_
_entity.id
_entity.type
_entity.pdbx_description
1 polymer ?
#
loop_
_entity_poly.entity_id
_entity_poly.type
_entity_poly.pdbx_seq_one_letter_code
_entity_poly.pdbx_strand_id
1 'polypeptide(L)'
;MNGLRERKKRATREALMASALRLALERGLEGVRVDDIAAEAGVSPRTFNNYFTGKHEAIAARHTDRIERSVAVLRARPPEEPLWEALTEAMVRPWEQDAGDAGSPPPPELLASIRVLSREPALRAETLRVALAADGALAAAVAERTGTDLARDLYPHLVAAAATAAVQAAVGHWLRADPPVSLAPLLRDALRALAAGLPAPTEEPVT
;
A
#
# COMPACT_ATOMS: atom_id res chain seq x y z
N MET A 1 29.42 9.59 -1.60
CA MET A 1 29.45 8.22 -2.18
C MET A 1 28.29 7.31 -1.66
N ASN A 2 27.62 7.60 -0.54
CA ASN A 2 26.50 6.78 -0.02
C ASN A 2 25.27 6.71 -0.93
N GLY A 3 24.92 7.79 -1.64
CA GLY A 3 23.66 7.87 -2.39
C GLY A 3 23.53 6.90 -3.59
N LEU A 4 24.62 6.47 -4.23
CA LEU A 4 24.55 5.53 -5.34
C LEU A 4 24.32 4.09 -4.84
N ARG A 5 24.95 3.72 -3.74
CA ARG A 5 24.80 2.40 -3.12
C ARG A 5 23.37 2.21 -2.58
N GLU A 6 22.83 3.23 -1.90
CA GLU A 6 21.45 3.19 -1.41
C GLU A 6 20.41 3.17 -2.54
N ARG A 7 20.65 3.94 -3.63
CA ARG A 7 19.79 3.87 -4.81
C ARG A 7 19.79 2.49 -5.46
N LYS A 8 20.98 1.86 -5.63
CA LYS A 8 21.09 0.49 -6.16
C LYS A 8 20.40 -0.51 -5.24
N LYS A 9 20.58 -0.40 -3.92
CA LYS A 9 19.93 -1.26 -2.93
C LYS A 9 18.41 -1.18 -3.04
N ARG A 10 17.85 0.04 -3.10
CA ARG A 10 16.41 0.26 -3.26
C ARG A 10 15.90 -0.29 -4.60
N ALA A 11 16.57 0.01 -5.71
CA ALA A 11 16.18 -0.51 -7.03
C ALA A 11 16.17 -2.04 -7.08
N THR A 12 17.16 -2.72 -6.46
CA THR A 12 17.17 -4.19 -6.37
C THR A 12 16.00 -4.70 -5.53
N ARG A 13 15.70 -4.05 -4.40
CA ARG A 13 14.56 -4.42 -3.55
C ARG A 13 13.23 -4.28 -4.29
N GLU A 14 13.04 -3.16 -4.99
CA GLU A 14 11.86 -2.90 -5.83
C GLU A 14 11.71 -3.94 -6.96
N ALA A 15 12.80 -4.29 -7.66
CA ALA A 15 12.79 -5.33 -8.69
C ALA A 15 12.37 -6.69 -8.13
N LEU A 16 12.90 -7.09 -6.97
CA LEU A 16 12.54 -8.35 -6.31
C LEU A 16 11.06 -8.39 -5.90
N MET A 17 10.53 -7.30 -5.34
CA MET A 17 9.10 -7.19 -4.98
C MET A 17 8.20 -7.26 -6.22
N ALA A 18 8.58 -6.58 -7.31
CA ALA A 18 7.83 -6.60 -8.56
C ALA A 18 7.81 -7.99 -9.19
N SER A 19 8.98 -8.66 -9.28
CA SER A 19 9.10 -10.02 -9.79
C SER A 19 8.31 -11.02 -8.95
N ALA A 20 8.38 -10.93 -7.62
CA ALA A 20 7.64 -11.81 -6.73
C ALA A 20 6.12 -11.71 -6.93
N LEU A 21 5.58 -10.49 -7.00
CA LEU A 21 4.15 -10.28 -7.24
C LEU A 21 3.74 -10.74 -8.64
N ARG A 22 4.49 -10.36 -9.68
CA ARG A 22 4.17 -10.73 -11.06
C ARG A 22 4.10 -12.25 -11.21
N LEU A 23 5.13 -12.98 -10.76
CA LEU A 23 5.14 -14.43 -10.81
C LEU A 23 3.99 -15.06 -10.02
N ALA A 24 3.66 -14.50 -8.83
CA ALA A 24 2.56 -15.00 -8.02
C ALA A 24 1.19 -14.79 -8.70
N LEU A 25 1.01 -13.68 -9.43
CA LEU A 25 -0.22 -13.42 -10.19
C LEU A 25 -0.34 -14.32 -11.43
N GLU A 26 0.78 -14.65 -12.07
CA GLU A 26 0.82 -15.50 -13.28
C GLU A 26 0.69 -16.99 -12.96
N ARG A 27 1.37 -17.48 -11.92
CA ARG A 27 1.54 -18.92 -11.65
C ARG A 27 0.86 -19.39 -10.37
N GLY A 28 0.23 -18.48 -9.62
CA GLY A 28 -0.22 -18.72 -8.26
C GLY A 28 0.95 -18.75 -7.27
N LEU A 29 0.66 -18.50 -6.00
CA LEU A 29 1.69 -18.39 -4.96
C LEU A 29 2.52 -19.69 -4.79
N GLU A 30 1.87 -20.85 -4.84
CA GLU A 30 2.54 -22.14 -4.71
C GLU A 30 3.50 -22.46 -5.86
N GLY A 31 3.18 -21.97 -7.08
CA GLY A 31 4.00 -22.15 -8.29
C GLY A 31 5.27 -21.32 -8.36
N VAL A 32 5.56 -20.48 -7.34
CA VAL A 32 6.69 -19.54 -7.34
C VAL A 32 7.77 -19.98 -6.36
N ARG A 33 9.01 -20.03 -6.82
CA ARG A 33 10.20 -20.28 -6.01
C ARG A 33 11.05 -19.02 -5.87
N VAL A 34 11.86 -18.94 -4.82
CA VAL A 34 12.82 -17.86 -4.61
C VAL A 34 13.81 -17.73 -5.76
N ASP A 35 14.23 -18.87 -6.32
CA ASP A 35 15.15 -18.92 -7.46
C ASP A 35 14.55 -18.26 -8.70
N ASP A 36 13.24 -18.47 -8.96
CA ASP A 36 12.52 -17.85 -10.08
C ASP A 36 12.46 -16.33 -9.91
N ILE A 37 12.16 -15.88 -8.68
CA ILE A 37 12.09 -14.44 -8.36
C ILE A 37 13.45 -13.77 -8.54
N ALA A 38 14.52 -14.43 -8.06
CA ALA A 38 15.88 -13.91 -8.17
C ALA A 38 16.35 -13.86 -9.64
N ALA A 39 16.10 -14.93 -10.40
CA ALA A 39 16.43 -15.00 -11.81
C ALA A 39 15.74 -13.90 -12.62
N GLU A 40 14.45 -13.69 -12.38
CA GLU A 40 13.68 -12.66 -13.04
C GLU A 40 14.13 -11.24 -12.70
N ALA A 41 14.50 -11.00 -11.44
CA ALA A 41 15.05 -9.73 -10.99
C ALA A 41 16.52 -9.51 -11.42
N GLY A 42 17.13 -10.47 -12.13
CA GLY A 42 18.52 -10.41 -12.59
C GLY A 42 19.56 -10.49 -11.47
N VAL A 43 19.24 -11.17 -10.37
CA VAL A 43 20.14 -11.33 -9.22
C VAL A 43 20.30 -12.81 -8.81
N SER A 44 21.24 -13.09 -7.93
CA SER A 44 21.38 -14.44 -7.36
C SER A 44 20.37 -14.69 -6.23
N PRO A 45 20.01 -15.98 -5.95
CA PRO A 45 19.22 -16.34 -4.78
C PRO A 45 19.84 -15.88 -3.45
N ARG A 46 21.16 -15.85 -3.35
CA ARG A 46 21.88 -15.26 -2.21
C ARG A 46 21.59 -13.76 -2.07
N THR A 47 21.49 -13.06 -3.18
CA THR A 47 21.12 -11.63 -3.17
C THR A 47 19.68 -11.46 -2.70
N PHE A 48 18.73 -12.28 -3.17
CA PHE A 48 17.37 -12.29 -2.67
C PHE A 48 17.31 -12.44 -1.14
N ASN A 49 18.01 -13.45 -0.60
CA ASN A 49 18.05 -13.74 0.84
C ASN A 49 18.68 -12.62 1.70
N ASN A 50 19.42 -11.69 1.09
CA ASN A 50 19.90 -10.48 1.77
C ASN A 50 18.79 -9.42 1.98
N TYR A 51 17.66 -9.53 1.28
CA TYR A 51 16.55 -8.58 1.32
C TYR A 51 15.29 -9.16 1.97
N PHE A 52 15.01 -10.45 1.74
CA PHE A 52 13.78 -11.12 2.14
C PHE A 52 14.05 -12.54 2.63
N THR A 53 13.30 -12.98 3.63
CA THR A 53 13.36 -14.34 4.17
C THR A 53 12.59 -15.36 3.30
N GLY A 54 11.70 -14.86 2.43
CA GLY A 54 10.94 -15.70 1.52
C GLY A 54 9.97 -14.92 0.63
N LYS A 55 9.28 -15.64 -0.26
CA LYS A 55 8.36 -15.09 -1.25
C LYS A 55 7.20 -14.29 -0.64
N HIS A 56 6.67 -14.73 0.51
CA HIS A 56 5.57 -14.04 1.19
C HIS A 56 6.00 -12.66 1.68
N GLU A 57 7.18 -12.57 2.28
CA GLU A 57 7.73 -11.29 2.73
C GLU A 57 8.01 -10.37 1.54
N ALA A 58 8.56 -10.88 0.44
CA ALA A 58 8.83 -10.08 -0.76
C ALA A 58 7.54 -9.48 -1.36
N ILE A 59 6.44 -10.24 -1.38
CA ILE A 59 5.14 -9.74 -1.87
C ILE A 59 4.53 -8.76 -0.87
N ALA A 60 4.53 -9.07 0.42
CA ALA A 60 3.95 -8.22 1.47
C ALA A 60 4.73 -6.90 1.64
N ALA A 61 6.03 -6.89 1.34
CA ALA A 61 6.89 -5.71 1.42
C ALA A 61 6.43 -4.55 0.51
N ARG A 62 5.60 -4.81 -0.51
CA ARG A 62 4.94 -3.74 -1.29
C ARG A 62 4.03 -2.87 -0.43
N HIS A 63 3.43 -3.43 0.62
CA HIS A 63 2.63 -2.65 1.55
C HIS A 63 3.49 -1.66 2.33
N THR A 64 4.63 -2.10 2.89
CA THR A 64 5.60 -1.20 3.55
C THR A 64 6.07 -0.11 2.60
N ASP A 65 6.46 -0.49 1.39
CA ASP A 65 6.94 0.45 0.38
C ASP A 65 5.88 1.53 0.05
N ARG A 66 4.60 1.16 -0.03
CA ARG A 66 3.52 2.14 -0.21
C ARG A 66 3.42 3.10 0.97
N ILE A 67 3.49 2.60 2.20
CA ILE A 67 3.45 3.48 3.39
C ILE A 67 4.67 4.40 3.42
N GLU A 68 5.87 3.90 3.12
CA GLU A 68 7.07 4.73 3.02
C GLU A 68 6.92 5.83 1.97
N ARG A 69 6.36 5.51 0.79
CA ARG A 69 6.05 6.49 -0.25
C ARG A 69 4.96 7.46 0.20
N SER A 70 3.91 6.99 0.87
CA SER A 70 2.87 7.86 1.44
C SER A 70 3.45 8.86 2.45
N VAL A 71 4.32 8.40 3.35
CA VAL A 71 5.03 9.28 4.30
C VAL A 71 5.88 10.31 3.57
N ALA A 72 6.62 9.91 2.54
CA ALA A 72 7.43 10.83 1.76
C ALA A 72 6.57 11.88 1.02
N VAL A 73 5.43 11.47 0.46
CA VAL A 73 4.47 12.40 -0.15
C VAL A 73 3.90 13.35 0.89
N LEU A 74 3.45 12.87 2.06
CA LEU A 74 2.88 13.70 3.12
C LEU A 74 3.86 14.80 3.59
N ARG A 75 5.13 14.42 3.79
CA ARG A 75 6.18 15.36 4.18
C ARG A 75 6.51 16.41 3.11
N ALA A 76 6.32 16.07 1.84
CA ALA A 76 6.57 16.96 0.71
C ALA A 76 5.41 17.92 0.40
N ARG A 77 4.23 17.73 1.02
CA ARG A 77 3.06 18.61 0.83
C ARG A 77 3.25 19.94 1.55
N PRO A 78 2.71 21.05 1.02
CA PRO A 78 2.76 22.35 1.66
C PRO A 78 2.26 22.29 3.11
N PRO A 79 2.96 22.90 4.08
CA PRO A 79 2.57 22.83 5.50
C PRO A 79 1.23 23.47 5.79
N GLU A 80 0.82 24.48 5.00
CA GLU A 80 -0.44 25.21 5.11
C GLU A 80 -1.66 24.45 4.56
N GLU A 81 -1.43 23.38 3.80
CA GLU A 81 -2.51 22.56 3.26
C GLU A 81 -3.23 21.79 4.37
N PRO A 82 -4.59 21.73 4.35
CA PRO A 82 -5.34 20.97 5.35
C PRO A 82 -4.87 19.52 5.47
N LEU A 83 -4.77 19.02 6.72
CA LEU A 83 -4.22 17.68 6.98
C LEU A 83 -4.87 16.59 6.14
N TRP A 84 -6.21 16.58 6.06
CA TRP A 84 -6.93 15.50 5.35
C TRP A 84 -6.79 15.59 3.84
N GLU A 85 -6.57 16.77 3.27
CA GLU A 85 -6.25 16.92 1.85
C GLU A 85 -4.86 16.36 1.55
N ALA A 86 -3.86 16.79 2.34
CA ALA A 86 -2.50 16.30 2.23
C ALA A 86 -2.42 14.78 2.43
N LEU A 87 -3.13 14.26 3.42
CA LEU A 87 -3.17 12.84 3.76
C LEU A 87 -3.86 12.01 2.67
N THR A 88 -4.96 12.51 2.10
CA THR A 88 -5.64 11.87 0.98
C THR A 88 -4.70 11.70 -0.21
N GLU A 89 -4.03 12.77 -0.64
CA GLU A 89 -3.07 12.68 -1.72
C GLU A 89 -1.89 11.76 -1.39
N ALA A 90 -1.37 11.83 -0.16
CA ALA A 90 -0.29 10.97 0.29
C ALA A 90 -0.66 9.49 0.25
N MET A 91 -1.86 9.13 0.68
CA MET A 91 -2.32 7.73 0.73
C MET A 91 -2.73 7.19 -0.64
N VAL A 92 -3.23 8.03 -1.56
CA VAL A 92 -3.72 7.59 -2.88
C VAL A 92 -2.59 7.50 -3.91
N ARG A 93 -1.69 8.46 -3.93
CA ARG A 93 -0.65 8.59 -4.97
C ARG A 93 0.21 7.33 -5.18
N PRO A 94 0.66 6.59 -4.15
CA PRO A 94 1.42 5.37 -4.35
C PRO A 94 0.63 4.26 -5.06
N TRP A 95 -0.68 4.19 -4.86
CA TRP A 95 -1.54 3.24 -5.57
C TRP A 95 -1.71 3.58 -7.05
N GLU A 96 -1.84 4.87 -7.37
CA GLU A 96 -1.88 5.36 -8.75
C GLU A 96 -0.58 5.06 -9.49
N GLN A 97 0.56 5.28 -8.84
CA GLN A 97 1.87 4.95 -9.41
C GLN A 97 2.04 3.45 -9.67
N ASP A 98 1.52 2.60 -8.79
CA ASP A 98 1.59 1.15 -8.94
C ASP A 98 0.66 0.62 -10.05
N ALA A 99 -0.46 1.29 -10.29
CA ALA A 99 -1.46 0.86 -11.28
C ALA A 99 -1.10 1.24 -12.72
N GLY A 100 -0.17 2.17 -12.91
CA GLY A 100 0.21 2.69 -14.24
C GLY A 100 -0.89 3.56 -14.88
N ASP A 101 -1.98 2.97 -15.35
CA ASP A 101 -3.18 3.67 -15.80
C ASP A 101 -4.22 3.70 -14.67
N ALA A 102 -4.05 4.65 -13.76
CA ALA A 102 -4.82 4.74 -12.50
C ALA A 102 -6.32 5.07 -12.70
N GLY A 103 -6.71 5.49 -13.88
CA GLY A 103 -8.09 5.86 -14.20
C GLY A 103 -8.97 4.69 -14.62
N SER A 104 -8.40 3.57 -15.04
CA SER A 104 -9.13 2.44 -15.59
C SER A 104 -9.28 1.28 -14.59
N PRO A 105 -10.41 0.54 -14.62
CA PRO A 105 -10.52 -0.72 -13.91
C PRO A 105 -9.48 -1.73 -14.41
N PRO A 106 -8.94 -2.60 -13.54
CA PRO A 106 -8.04 -3.66 -14.00
C PRO A 106 -8.79 -4.67 -14.86
N PRO A 107 -8.09 -5.37 -15.78
CA PRO A 107 -8.68 -6.50 -16.49
C PRO A 107 -9.28 -7.52 -15.51
N PRO A 108 -10.45 -8.12 -15.83
CA PRO A 108 -11.13 -9.09 -14.95
C PRO A 108 -10.22 -10.24 -14.51
N GLU A 109 -9.37 -10.75 -15.41
CA GLU A 109 -8.45 -11.85 -15.14
C GLU A 109 -7.39 -11.46 -14.10
N LEU A 110 -6.84 -10.23 -14.22
CA LEU A 110 -5.89 -9.70 -13.26
C LEU A 110 -6.54 -9.54 -11.88
N LEU A 111 -7.76 -8.99 -11.83
CA LEU A 111 -8.50 -8.83 -10.58
C LEU A 111 -8.81 -10.20 -9.94
N ALA A 112 -9.16 -11.21 -10.75
CA ALA A 112 -9.37 -12.58 -10.28
C ALA A 112 -8.10 -13.15 -9.63
N SER A 113 -6.93 -12.98 -10.26
CA SER A 113 -5.63 -13.40 -9.70
C SER A 113 -5.30 -12.67 -8.40
N ILE A 114 -5.54 -11.36 -8.33
CA ILE A 114 -5.34 -10.57 -7.10
C ILE A 114 -6.29 -11.07 -6.00
N ARG A 115 -7.56 -11.38 -6.31
CA ARG A 115 -8.52 -11.94 -5.35
C ARG A 115 -8.05 -13.26 -4.76
N VAL A 116 -7.55 -14.17 -5.61
CA VAL A 116 -7.00 -15.46 -5.15
C VAL A 116 -5.80 -15.22 -4.24
N LEU A 117 -4.85 -14.43 -4.70
CA LEU A 117 -3.63 -14.12 -3.92
C LEU A 117 -3.94 -13.45 -2.57
N SER A 118 -4.92 -12.54 -2.52
CA SER A 118 -5.32 -11.84 -1.30
C SER A 118 -6.01 -12.73 -0.26
N ARG A 119 -6.46 -13.92 -0.65
CA ARG A 119 -7.07 -14.91 0.26
C ARG A 119 -6.05 -15.86 0.90
N GLU A 120 -4.83 -15.89 0.41
CA GLU A 120 -3.78 -16.77 0.93
C GLU A 120 -3.45 -16.43 2.40
N PRO A 121 -3.66 -17.38 3.35
CA PRO A 121 -3.54 -17.08 4.78
C PRO A 121 -2.15 -16.61 5.18
N ALA A 122 -1.10 -17.21 4.62
CA ALA A 122 0.28 -16.87 4.91
C ALA A 122 0.62 -15.43 4.42
N LEU A 123 0.12 -15.04 3.24
CA LEU A 123 0.34 -13.69 2.73
C LEU A 123 -0.45 -12.65 3.56
N ARG A 124 -1.67 -12.98 3.98
CA ARG A 124 -2.48 -12.11 4.85
C ARG A 124 -1.81 -11.87 6.19
N ALA A 125 -1.30 -12.93 6.83
CA ALA A 125 -0.58 -12.83 8.10
C ALA A 125 0.66 -11.95 7.95
N GLU A 126 1.43 -12.12 6.88
CA GLU A 126 2.62 -11.34 6.62
C GLU A 126 2.30 -9.87 6.30
N THR A 127 1.25 -9.62 5.52
CA THR A 127 0.78 -8.25 5.23
C THR A 127 0.35 -7.54 6.51
N LEU A 128 -0.37 -8.22 7.41
CA LEU A 128 -0.78 -7.66 8.69
C LEU A 128 0.44 -7.34 9.58
N ARG A 129 1.41 -8.25 9.66
CA ARG A 129 2.65 -8.03 10.42
C ARG A 129 3.39 -6.80 9.93
N VAL A 130 3.49 -6.66 8.62
CA VAL A 130 4.16 -5.54 7.96
C VAL A 130 3.40 -4.23 8.18
N ALA A 131 2.06 -4.25 8.10
CA ALA A 131 1.22 -3.08 8.33
C ALA A 131 1.40 -2.53 9.75
N LEU A 132 1.33 -3.40 10.77
CA LEU A 132 1.52 -3.01 12.18
C LEU A 132 2.91 -2.39 12.43
N ALA A 133 3.94 -2.88 11.74
CA ALA A 133 5.29 -2.33 11.87
C ALA A 133 5.44 -0.94 11.20
N ALA A 134 4.61 -0.64 10.21
CA ALA A 134 4.70 0.60 9.42
C ALA A 134 3.84 1.76 9.97
N ASP A 135 2.85 1.49 10.83
CA ASP A 135 1.93 2.50 11.38
C ASP A 135 2.67 3.64 12.11
N GLY A 136 3.78 3.33 12.78
CA GLY A 136 4.58 4.34 13.49
C GLY A 136 5.17 5.42 12.57
N ALA A 137 5.53 5.08 11.33
CA ALA A 137 6.11 6.04 10.39
C ALA A 137 5.07 7.07 9.89
N LEU A 138 3.85 6.62 9.64
CA LEU A 138 2.75 7.52 9.24
C LEU A 138 2.34 8.41 10.42
N ALA A 139 2.22 7.85 11.63
CA ALA A 139 1.90 8.62 12.83
C ALA A 139 2.97 9.69 13.10
N ALA A 140 4.26 9.38 12.92
CA ALA A 140 5.33 10.36 13.05
C ALA A 140 5.20 11.51 12.04
N ALA A 141 4.89 11.20 10.78
CA ALA A 141 4.69 12.23 9.76
C ALA A 141 3.45 13.12 10.05
N VAL A 142 2.39 12.54 10.62
CA VAL A 142 1.23 13.30 11.08
C VAL A 142 1.61 14.20 12.26
N ALA A 143 2.35 13.68 13.25
CA ALA A 143 2.81 14.46 14.40
C ALA A 143 3.68 15.65 13.97
N GLU A 144 4.63 15.44 13.07
CA GLU A 144 5.48 16.48 12.47
C GLU A 144 4.62 17.60 11.83
N ARG A 145 3.57 17.21 11.07
CA ARG A 145 2.72 18.17 10.36
C ARG A 145 1.78 18.93 11.28
N THR A 146 1.28 18.31 12.36
CA THR A 146 0.30 18.90 13.27
C THR A 146 0.92 19.57 14.49
N GLY A 147 2.24 19.47 14.67
CA GLY A 147 2.92 19.97 15.84
C GLY A 147 2.59 19.23 17.13
N THR A 148 2.10 17.97 17.02
CA THR A 148 1.78 17.12 18.18
C THR A 148 2.96 16.26 18.60
N ASP A 149 2.98 15.82 19.85
CA ASP A 149 4.02 14.95 20.42
C ASP A 149 3.65 13.47 20.21
N LEU A 150 4.43 12.75 19.40
CA LEU A 150 4.18 11.34 19.08
C LEU A 150 4.13 10.45 20.33
N ALA A 151 4.86 10.78 21.41
CA ALA A 151 4.91 9.97 22.62
C ALA A 151 3.77 10.26 23.61
N ARG A 152 3.16 11.44 23.54
CA ARG A 152 2.18 11.93 24.52
C ARG A 152 0.78 12.07 23.97
N ASP A 153 0.66 12.36 22.67
CA ASP A 153 -0.62 12.70 22.06
C ASP A 153 -1.20 11.47 21.35
N LEU A 154 -2.45 11.16 21.60
CA LEU A 154 -3.17 10.08 20.92
C LEU A 154 -3.49 10.43 19.47
N TYR A 155 -3.62 11.73 19.16
CA TYR A 155 -4.12 12.23 17.87
C TYR A 155 -3.35 11.69 16.65
N PRO A 156 -2.00 11.76 16.56
CA PRO A 156 -1.29 11.29 15.38
C PRO A 156 -1.46 9.79 15.14
N HIS A 157 -1.55 9.00 16.21
CA HIS A 157 -1.81 7.56 16.13
C HIS A 157 -3.21 7.26 15.62
N LEU A 158 -4.24 8.00 16.12
CA LEU A 158 -5.62 7.84 15.64
C LEU A 158 -5.76 8.18 14.17
N VAL A 159 -5.16 9.28 13.72
CA VAL A 159 -5.22 9.71 12.31
C VAL A 159 -4.55 8.66 11.43
N ALA A 160 -3.35 8.17 11.79
CA ALA A 160 -2.63 7.17 11.01
C ALA A 160 -3.41 5.85 10.92
N ALA A 161 -3.92 5.34 12.05
CA ALA A 161 -4.69 4.12 12.11
C ALA A 161 -6.01 4.24 11.33
N ALA A 162 -6.73 5.34 11.47
CA ALA A 162 -7.99 5.59 10.78
C ALA A 162 -7.78 5.69 9.26
N ALA A 163 -6.74 6.39 8.79
CA ALA A 163 -6.40 6.49 7.38
C ALA A 163 -6.03 5.11 6.80
N THR A 164 -5.23 4.31 7.52
CA THR A 164 -4.87 2.95 7.13
C THR A 164 -6.12 2.06 7.05
N ALA A 165 -7.03 2.15 8.03
CA ALA A 165 -8.29 1.40 8.03
C ALA A 165 -9.20 1.79 6.85
N ALA A 166 -9.30 3.08 6.51
CA ALA A 166 -10.07 3.55 5.35
C ALA A 166 -9.52 2.99 4.03
N VAL A 167 -8.20 2.97 3.86
CA VAL A 167 -7.55 2.35 2.70
C VAL A 167 -7.85 0.85 2.64
N GLN A 168 -7.75 0.14 3.76
CA GLN A 168 -8.06 -1.30 3.81
C GLN A 168 -9.53 -1.59 3.48
N ALA A 169 -10.46 -0.76 3.97
CA ALA A 169 -11.89 -0.87 3.65
C ALA A 169 -12.15 -0.67 2.15
N ALA A 170 -11.54 0.35 1.54
CA ALA A 170 -11.64 0.63 0.11
C ALA A 170 -11.07 -0.50 -0.75
N VAL A 171 -9.89 -1.02 -0.40
CA VAL A 171 -9.28 -2.18 -1.09
C VAL A 171 -10.15 -3.42 -0.94
N GLY A 172 -10.68 -3.68 0.27
CA GLY A 172 -11.59 -4.80 0.50
C GLY A 172 -12.89 -4.69 -0.30
N HIS A 173 -13.44 -3.47 -0.45
CA HIS A 173 -14.60 -3.21 -1.31
C HIS A 173 -14.26 -3.44 -2.79
N TRP A 174 -13.16 -2.86 -3.26
CA TRP A 174 -12.65 -3.03 -4.62
C TRP A 174 -12.46 -4.50 -5.02
N LEU A 175 -11.90 -5.32 -4.13
CA LEU A 175 -11.74 -6.75 -4.37
C LEU A 175 -13.08 -7.50 -4.52
N ARG A 176 -14.19 -6.96 -4.03
CA ARG A 176 -15.53 -7.54 -4.16
C ARG A 176 -16.36 -6.94 -5.29
N ALA A 177 -15.93 -5.82 -5.85
CA ALA A 177 -16.71 -5.10 -6.87
C ALA A 177 -16.93 -5.95 -8.13
N ASP A 178 -18.19 -6.00 -8.57
CA ASP A 178 -18.62 -6.64 -9.81
C ASP A 178 -19.73 -5.76 -10.44
N PRO A 179 -19.48 -5.16 -11.61
CA PRO A 179 -18.25 -5.22 -12.42
C PRO A 179 -17.04 -4.56 -11.77
N PRO A 180 -15.83 -4.85 -12.26
CA PRO A 180 -14.60 -4.22 -11.78
C PRO A 180 -14.64 -2.68 -11.88
N VAL A 181 -14.13 -2.00 -10.86
CA VAL A 181 -14.05 -0.52 -10.79
C VAL A 181 -12.62 -0.09 -10.54
N SER A 182 -12.33 1.19 -10.77
CA SER A 182 -11.02 1.78 -10.44
C SER A 182 -10.86 1.92 -8.94
N LEU A 183 -9.65 1.62 -8.43
CA LEU A 183 -9.36 1.68 -6.99
C LEU A 183 -9.17 3.12 -6.50
N ALA A 184 -8.51 3.99 -7.28
CA ALA A 184 -8.15 5.33 -6.82
C ALA A 184 -9.35 6.20 -6.40
N PRO A 185 -10.48 6.25 -7.13
CA PRO A 185 -11.68 6.92 -6.66
C PRO A 185 -12.20 6.38 -5.33
N LEU A 186 -12.24 5.06 -5.14
CA LEU A 186 -12.69 4.44 -3.88
C LEU A 186 -11.80 4.82 -2.70
N LEU A 187 -10.50 4.91 -2.90
CA LEU A 187 -9.57 5.37 -1.87
C LEU A 187 -9.83 6.82 -1.49
N ARG A 188 -10.03 7.70 -2.48
CA ARG A 188 -10.35 9.11 -2.24
C ARG A 188 -11.68 9.26 -1.49
N ASP A 189 -12.70 8.52 -1.89
CA ASP A 189 -14.02 8.59 -1.27
C ASP A 189 -14.00 8.09 0.17
N ALA A 190 -13.28 6.99 0.45
CA ALA A 190 -13.13 6.47 1.80
C ALA A 190 -12.41 7.47 2.73
N LEU A 191 -11.34 8.11 2.25
CA LEU A 191 -10.60 9.10 3.03
C LEU A 191 -11.39 10.40 3.22
N ARG A 192 -12.16 10.84 2.23
CA ARG A 192 -13.07 11.99 2.36
C ARG A 192 -14.21 11.72 3.35
N ALA A 193 -14.83 10.54 3.27
CA ALA A 193 -15.86 10.14 4.22
C ALA A 193 -15.33 10.13 5.66
N LEU A 194 -14.10 9.63 5.86
CA LEU A 194 -13.45 9.67 7.15
C LEU A 194 -13.18 11.10 7.62
N ALA A 195 -12.67 11.97 6.75
CA ALA A 195 -12.40 13.38 7.04
C ALA A 195 -13.69 14.14 7.43
N ALA A 196 -14.83 13.75 6.84
CA ALA A 196 -16.15 14.31 7.15
C ALA A 196 -16.80 13.73 8.43
N GLY A 197 -16.10 12.80 9.14
CA GLY A 197 -16.62 12.19 10.37
C GLY A 197 -17.59 11.03 10.12
N LEU A 198 -17.49 10.37 8.96
CA LEU A 198 -18.33 9.20 8.57
C LEU A 198 -19.83 9.49 8.71
N PRO A 199 -20.38 10.52 8.05
CA PRO A 199 -21.80 10.80 8.11
C PRO A 199 -22.60 9.60 7.58
N ALA A 200 -23.77 9.36 8.16
CA ALA A 200 -24.66 8.32 7.66
C ALA A 200 -25.02 8.61 6.18
N PRO A 201 -25.10 7.58 5.34
CA PRO A 201 -25.56 7.77 3.97
C PRO A 201 -26.93 8.47 3.99
N THR A 202 -27.08 9.56 3.25
CA THR A 202 -28.38 10.16 3.00
C THR A 202 -29.17 9.19 2.12
N GLU A 203 -30.32 8.72 2.59
CA GLU A 203 -31.27 7.99 1.73
C GLU A 203 -31.68 8.94 0.60
N GLU A 204 -31.15 8.73 -0.61
CA GLU A 204 -31.79 9.31 -1.78
C GLU A 204 -33.18 8.65 -1.92
N PRO A 205 -34.27 9.41 -1.95
CA PRO A 205 -35.58 8.82 -2.19
C PRO A 205 -35.53 8.12 -3.54
N VAL A 206 -35.80 6.80 -3.53
CA VAL A 206 -36.00 6.01 -4.73
C VAL A 206 -37.17 6.63 -5.49
N THR A 207 -36.84 7.28 -6.60
CA THR A 207 -37.81 7.87 -7.52
C THR A 207 -38.26 6.80 -8.52
#